data_64ce67a6962fe92ee867ea640cf81990
#
_entry.id   64ce67a6962fe92ee867ea640cf81990
#
_cell.length_a   1.000
_cell.length_b   1.000
_cell.length_c   1.000
_cell.angle_alpha   90.00
_cell.angle_beta   90.00
_cell.angle_gamma   90.00
#
_symmetry.space_group_name_H-M   'P 1'
#
loop_
_entity.id
_entity.type
_entity.pdbx_description
1 polymer ?
#
loop_
_entity_poly.entity_id
_entity_poly.type
_entity_poly.pdbx_seq_one_letter_code
_entity_poly.pdbx_strand_id
1 'polypeptide(L)'
;MLDLYAGSGALGIEALSRGAVSAVFIERAAPVLAVLRANLESLDLGGATEVVRGDVAAGVRRLAHAGRRFDLVLLDPPYRDPLEAPRALRALSTSGILAAGALVVVETSRRPALPPIDGLEPLDERRYGDTVIHRLTARPPAAGGAGEA
;
A
#
# COMPACT_ATOMS: atom_id res chain seq x y z
N MET A 1 6.43 6.73 -0.42
CA MET A 1 5.36 5.84 0.07
C MET A 1 4.37 5.50 -1.04
N LEU A 2 3.54 4.50 -0.85
CA LEU A 2 2.51 4.04 -1.80
C LEU A 2 1.16 3.98 -1.07
N ASP A 3 0.13 4.59 -1.65
CA ASP A 3 -1.26 4.59 -1.16
C ASP A 3 -2.11 3.76 -2.12
N LEU A 4 -2.54 2.59 -1.68
CA LEU A 4 -3.40 1.68 -2.43
C LEU A 4 -4.86 1.90 -2.01
N TYR A 5 -5.77 1.94 -2.98
CA TYR A 5 -7.16 2.36 -2.77
C TYR A 5 -7.24 3.82 -2.30
N ALA A 6 -6.50 4.70 -2.97
CA ALA A 6 -6.19 6.04 -2.47
C ALA A 6 -7.42 6.92 -2.18
N GLY A 7 -8.53 6.69 -2.87
CA GLY A 7 -9.73 7.50 -2.66
C GLY A 7 -9.46 8.98 -2.91
N SER A 8 -9.80 9.83 -1.95
CA SER A 8 -9.50 11.27 -1.99
C SER A 8 -8.02 11.61 -1.77
N GLY A 9 -7.19 10.62 -1.41
CA GLY A 9 -5.78 10.79 -1.11
C GLY A 9 -5.48 11.13 0.35
N ALA A 10 -6.44 11.07 1.24
CA ALA A 10 -6.30 11.52 2.63
C ALA A 10 -5.11 10.86 3.35
N LEU A 11 -4.93 9.54 3.22
CA LEU A 11 -3.84 8.84 3.91
C LEU A 11 -2.46 9.24 3.35
N GLY A 12 -2.29 9.24 2.03
CA GLY A 12 -1.02 9.62 1.41
C GLY A 12 -0.69 11.10 1.61
N ILE A 13 -1.67 11.99 1.57
CA ILE A 13 -1.50 13.41 1.86
C ILE A 13 -1.07 13.61 3.31
N GLU A 14 -1.68 12.91 4.26
CA GLU A 14 -1.28 12.94 5.68
C GLU A 14 0.16 12.43 5.85
N ALA A 15 0.54 11.37 5.16
CA ALA A 15 1.91 10.86 5.20
C ALA A 15 2.93 11.91 4.68
N LEU A 16 2.59 12.62 3.60
CA LEU A 16 3.42 13.71 3.09
C LEU A 16 3.54 14.85 4.12
N SER A 17 2.45 15.22 4.78
CA SER A 17 2.46 16.26 5.82
C SER A 17 3.32 15.89 7.04
N ARG A 18 3.53 14.59 7.26
CA ARG A 18 4.35 14.02 8.34
C ARG A 18 5.77 13.66 7.92
N GLY A 19 6.19 14.05 6.72
CA GLY A 19 7.57 13.94 6.29
C GLY A 19 7.87 12.87 5.26
N ALA A 20 6.88 12.19 4.68
CA ALA A 20 7.12 11.38 3.50
C ALA A 20 7.62 12.26 2.35
N VAL A 21 8.68 11.84 1.67
CA VAL A 21 9.33 12.64 0.62
C VAL A 21 8.51 12.65 -0.66
N SER A 22 7.85 11.52 -0.99
CA SER A 22 7.03 11.38 -2.18
C SER A 22 5.93 10.34 -1.95
N ALA A 23 4.84 10.44 -2.71
CA ALA A 23 3.74 9.50 -2.66
C ALA A 23 3.28 9.09 -4.07
N VAL A 24 3.00 7.81 -4.23
CA VAL A 24 2.27 7.27 -5.39
C VAL A 24 0.90 6.83 -4.92
N PHE A 25 -0.13 7.23 -5.66
CA PHE A 25 -1.52 6.91 -5.37
C PHE A 25 -2.06 5.99 -6.46
N ILE A 26 -2.70 4.88 -6.08
CA ILE A 26 -3.43 4.00 -7.01
C ILE A 26 -4.92 4.11 -6.71
N GLU A 27 -5.69 4.50 -7.72
CA GLU A 27 -7.15 4.59 -7.66
C GLU A 27 -7.74 4.23 -9.03
N ARG A 28 -8.83 3.46 -9.04
CA ARG A 28 -9.48 3.03 -10.28
C ARG A 28 -10.67 3.88 -10.70
N ALA A 29 -11.38 4.45 -9.73
CA ALA A 29 -12.64 5.14 -9.98
C ALA A 29 -12.40 6.56 -10.52
N ALA A 30 -12.80 6.82 -11.78
CA ALA A 30 -12.56 8.10 -12.44
C ALA A 30 -13.12 9.32 -11.68
N PRO A 31 -14.34 9.29 -11.09
CA PRO A 31 -14.83 10.42 -10.30
C PRO A 31 -13.98 10.69 -9.07
N VAL A 32 -13.48 9.63 -8.42
CA VAL A 32 -12.64 9.72 -7.22
C VAL A 32 -11.25 10.26 -7.57
N LEU A 33 -10.70 9.83 -8.72
CA LEU A 33 -9.44 10.38 -9.24
C LEU A 33 -9.50 11.90 -9.48
N ALA A 34 -10.63 12.41 -9.92
CA ALA A 34 -10.82 13.86 -10.10
C ALA A 34 -10.71 14.58 -8.76
N VAL A 35 -11.32 14.04 -7.70
CA VAL A 35 -11.22 14.58 -6.33
C VAL A 35 -9.78 14.50 -5.82
N LEU A 36 -9.11 13.36 -5.97
CA LEU A 36 -7.72 13.18 -5.58
C LEU A 36 -6.81 14.23 -6.23
N ARG A 37 -6.92 14.39 -7.55
CA ARG A 37 -6.11 15.37 -8.30
C ARG A 37 -6.38 16.79 -7.85
N ALA A 38 -7.64 17.16 -7.64
CA ALA A 38 -8.01 18.47 -7.13
C ALA A 38 -7.43 18.73 -5.73
N ASN A 39 -7.42 17.73 -4.85
CA ASN A 39 -6.81 17.83 -3.53
C ASN A 39 -5.29 18.03 -3.63
N LEU A 40 -4.59 17.27 -4.47
CA LEU A 40 -3.15 17.40 -4.66
C LEU A 40 -2.75 18.76 -5.26
N GLU A 41 -3.55 19.25 -6.20
CA GLU A 41 -3.36 20.59 -6.79
C GLU A 41 -3.58 21.70 -5.76
N SER A 42 -4.67 21.65 -4.99
CA SER A 42 -5.00 22.65 -3.98
C SER A 42 -3.95 22.78 -2.88
N LEU A 43 -3.20 21.70 -2.63
CA LEU A 43 -2.14 21.63 -1.62
C LEU A 43 -0.73 21.81 -2.22
N ASP A 44 -0.62 22.08 -3.52
CA ASP A 44 0.64 22.24 -4.26
C ASP A 44 1.60 21.01 -4.10
N LEU A 45 1.00 19.81 -4.14
CA LEU A 45 1.73 18.56 -3.96
C LEU A 45 2.14 17.86 -5.26
N GLY A 46 1.87 18.46 -6.42
CA GLY A 46 2.11 17.85 -7.74
C GLY A 46 3.56 17.41 -7.97
N GLY A 47 4.54 18.15 -7.44
CA GLY A 47 5.96 17.82 -7.57
C GLY A 47 6.42 16.62 -6.75
N ALA A 48 5.67 16.22 -5.71
CA ALA A 48 5.99 15.13 -4.81
C ALA A 48 5.09 13.89 -5.01
N THR A 49 4.17 13.93 -5.98
CA THR A 49 3.12 12.91 -6.12
C THR A 49 3.00 12.38 -7.54
N GLU A 50 2.61 11.11 -7.64
CA GLU A 50 2.24 10.43 -8.88
C GLU A 50 0.89 9.74 -8.68
N VAL A 51 -0.01 9.86 -9.65
CA VAL A 51 -1.32 9.20 -9.63
C VAL A 51 -1.39 8.15 -10.73
N VAL A 52 -1.60 6.91 -10.33
CA VAL A 52 -1.74 5.74 -11.22
C VAL A 52 -3.21 5.34 -11.27
N ARG A 53 -3.83 5.49 -12.42
CA ARG A 53 -5.20 5.01 -12.64
C ARG A 53 -5.19 3.50 -12.92
N GLY A 54 -5.98 2.75 -12.19
CA GLY A 54 -6.18 1.31 -12.41
C GLY A 54 -6.49 0.56 -11.13
N ASP A 55 -6.71 -0.75 -11.28
CA ASP A 55 -6.81 -1.63 -10.11
C ASP A 55 -5.44 -1.80 -9.43
N VAL A 56 -5.48 -2.20 -8.16
CA VAL A 56 -4.28 -2.31 -7.33
C VAL A 56 -3.27 -3.30 -7.90
N ALA A 57 -3.71 -4.48 -8.34
CA ALA A 57 -2.79 -5.50 -8.85
C ALA A 57 -2.08 -5.04 -10.14
N ALA A 58 -2.79 -4.39 -11.05
CA ALA A 58 -2.21 -3.84 -12.27
C ALA A 58 -1.25 -2.68 -11.96
N GLY A 59 -1.63 -1.79 -11.04
CA GLY A 59 -0.79 -0.68 -10.59
C GLY A 59 0.51 -1.16 -9.94
N VAL A 60 0.43 -2.13 -9.04
CA VAL A 60 1.60 -2.76 -8.41
C VAL A 60 2.52 -3.39 -9.44
N ARG A 61 2.00 -4.15 -10.40
CA ARG A 61 2.82 -4.72 -11.49
C ARG A 61 3.51 -3.64 -12.31
N ARG A 62 2.79 -2.58 -12.68
CA ARG A 62 3.36 -1.45 -13.44
C ARG A 62 4.53 -0.81 -12.69
N LEU A 63 4.36 -0.54 -11.39
CA LEU A 63 5.40 0.04 -10.55
C LEU A 63 6.60 -0.90 -10.39
N ALA A 64 6.36 -2.21 -10.27
CA ALA A 64 7.41 -3.23 -10.22
C ALA A 64 8.25 -3.26 -11.51
N HIS A 65 7.61 -3.24 -12.69
CA HIS A 65 8.30 -3.16 -13.98
C HIS A 65 9.12 -1.87 -14.14
N ALA A 66 8.66 -0.77 -13.53
CA ALA A 66 9.41 0.48 -13.48
C ALA A 66 10.54 0.50 -12.43
N GLY A 67 10.79 -0.61 -11.74
CA GLY A 67 11.83 -0.72 -10.72
C GLY A 67 11.57 0.10 -9.45
N ARG A 68 10.32 0.52 -9.22
CA ARG A 68 9.96 1.33 -8.06
C ARG A 68 10.02 0.50 -6.77
N ARG A 69 10.43 1.15 -5.68
CA ARG A 69 10.46 0.55 -4.33
C ARG A 69 9.87 1.53 -3.32
N PHE A 70 9.21 0.97 -2.30
CA PHE A 70 8.52 1.74 -1.27
C PHE A 70 8.88 1.21 0.12
N ASP A 71 9.09 2.12 1.03
CA ASP A 71 9.37 1.87 2.46
C ASP A 71 8.11 1.96 3.34
N LEU A 72 7.05 2.59 2.83
CA LEU A 72 5.74 2.67 3.47
C LEU A 72 4.65 2.41 2.45
N VAL A 73 3.74 1.48 2.76
CA VAL A 73 2.56 1.20 1.95
C VAL A 73 1.32 1.25 2.84
N LEU A 74 0.32 2.01 2.42
CA LEU A 74 -0.97 2.14 3.10
C LEU A 74 -2.06 1.51 2.24
N LEU A 75 -2.96 0.75 2.87
CA LEU A 75 -4.09 0.08 2.23
C LEU A 75 -5.37 0.29 3.04
N ASP A 76 -6.37 0.85 2.39
CA ASP A 76 -7.74 0.93 2.91
C ASP A 76 -8.72 0.35 1.88
N PRO A 77 -8.71 -1.00 1.69
CA PRO A 77 -9.54 -1.65 0.69
C PRO A 77 -11.02 -1.61 1.07
N PRO A 78 -11.93 -1.65 0.08
CA PRO A 78 -13.36 -1.67 0.35
C PRO A 78 -13.77 -2.92 1.13
N TYR A 79 -14.59 -2.76 2.18
CA TYR A 79 -15.05 -3.86 3.06
C TYR A 79 -16.00 -4.86 2.39
N ARG A 80 -16.50 -4.57 1.19
CA ARG A 80 -17.48 -5.43 0.50
C ARG A 80 -16.91 -6.79 0.07
N ASP A 81 -15.62 -6.85 -0.23
CA ASP A 81 -14.92 -8.09 -0.56
C ASP A 81 -13.86 -8.39 0.50
N PRO A 82 -14.09 -9.37 1.38
CA PRO A 82 -13.12 -9.72 2.43
C PRO A 82 -11.80 -10.30 1.89
N LEU A 83 -11.76 -10.68 0.62
CA LEU A 83 -10.55 -11.20 -0.03
C LEU A 83 -9.69 -10.10 -0.65
N GLU A 84 -10.18 -8.87 -0.72
CA GLU A 84 -9.45 -7.77 -1.37
C GLU A 84 -8.15 -7.44 -0.66
N ALA A 85 -8.16 -7.27 0.68
CA ALA A 85 -6.95 -7.02 1.46
C ALA A 85 -5.93 -8.16 1.32
N PRO A 86 -6.27 -9.44 1.51
CA PRO A 86 -5.33 -10.55 1.28
C PRO A 86 -4.76 -10.59 -0.14
N ARG A 87 -5.57 -10.32 -1.17
CA ARG A 87 -5.10 -10.27 -2.58
C ARG A 87 -4.08 -9.16 -2.79
N ALA A 88 -4.37 -7.95 -2.31
CA ALA A 88 -3.47 -6.82 -2.42
C ALA A 88 -2.15 -7.06 -1.69
N LEU A 89 -2.21 -7.61 -0.47
CA LEU A 89 -1.01 -7.93 0.31
C LEU A 89 -0.15 -9.01 -0.35
N ARG A 90 -0.74 -10.04 -0.97
CA ARG A 90 0.00 -11.04 -1.75
C ARG A 90 0.64 -10.42 -2.99
N ALA A 91 -0.09 -9.55 -3.70
CA ALA A 91 0.48 -8.85 -4.84
C ALA A 91 1.68 -7.99 -4.45
N LEU A 92 1.60 -7.29 -3.31
CA LEU A 92 2.72 -6.53 -2.76
C LEU A 92 3.92 -7.40 -2.40
N SER A 93 3.69 -8.48 -1.62
CA SER A 93 4.79 -9.31 -1.09
C SER A 93 5.57 -10.05 -2.18
N THR A 94 4.92 -10.36 -3.31
CA THR A 94 5.55 -11.09 -4.43
C THR A 94 6.10 -10.18 -5.53
N SER A 95 5.74 -8.89 -5.54
CA SER A 95 6.09 -7.97 -6.63
C SER A 95 7.52 -7.46 -6.63
N GLY A 96 8.19 -7.49 -5.47
CA GLY A 96 9.51 -6.90 -5.28
C GLY A 96 9.52 -5.37 -5.11
N ILE A 97 8.35 -4.72 -4.98
CA ILE A 97 8.28 -3.25 -4.77
C ILE A 97 8.46 -2.83 -3.30
N LEU A 98 8.46 -3.76 -2.37
CA LEU A 98 8.71 -3.46 -0.96
C LEU A 98 10.21 -3.38 -0.71
N ALA A 99 10.66 -2.27 -0.12
CA ALA A 99 12.00 -2.18 0.43
C ALA A 99 12.16 -3.15 1.60
N ALA A 100 13.38 -3.59 1.88
CA ALA A 100 13.65 -4.42 3.06
C ALA A 100 13.22 -3.67 4.33
N GLY A 101 12.42 -4.32 5.18
CA GLY A 101 11.88 -3.71 6.39
C GLY A 101 10.78 -2.67 6.13
N ALA A 102 10.24 -2.59 4.91
CA ALA A 102 9.13 -1.70 4.61
C ALA A 102 7.95 -1.94 5.55
N LEU A 103 7.31 -0.86 5.97
CA LEU A 103 6.09 -0.89 6.77
C LEU A 103 4.87 -0.94 5.84
N VAL A 104 4.03 -1.94 6.06
CA VAL A 104 2.73 -2.08 5.38
C VAL A 104 1.62 -1.94 6.41
N VAL A 105 0.73 -0.97 6.20
CA VAL A 105 -0.41 -0.71 7.09
C VAL A 105 -1.68 -0.98 6.32
N VAL A 106 -2.50 -1.90 6.81
CA VAL A 106 -3.77 -2.25 6.17
C VAL A 106 -4.92 -2.15 7.15
N GLU A 107 -5.98 -1.50 6.69
CA GLU A 107 -7.26 -1.48 7.37
C GLU A 107 -8.13 -2.63 6.89
N THR A 108 -8.73 -3.37 7.81
CA THR A 108 -9.67 -4.47 7.50
C THR A 108 -10.86 -4.42 8.43
N SER A 109 -11.93 -5.13 8.07
CA SER A 109 -12.98 -5.49 9.03
C SER A 109 -12.45 -6.55 10.01
N ARG A 110 -13.05 -6.58 11.20
CA ARG A 110 -12.68 -7.56 12.23
C ARG A 110 -12.92 -9.01 11.82
N ARG A 111 -13.86 -9.24 10.92
CA ARG A 111 -14.21 -10.58 10.43
C ARG A 111 -14.46 -10.55 8.92
N PRO A 112 -13.90 -11.53 8.21
CA PRO A 112 -12.97 -12.57 8.67
C PRO A 112 -11.60 -11.98 9.07
N ALA A 113 -10.86 -12.68 9.92
CA ALA A 113 -9.51 -12.29 10.32
C ALA A 113 -8.57 -12.29 9.10
N LEU A 114 -7.61 -11.38 9.10
CA LEU A 114 -6.58 -11.34 8.06
C LEU A 114 -5.72 -12.62 8.14
N PRO A 115 -5.64 -13.42 7.05
CA PRO A 115 -4.79 -14.59 7.05
C PRO A 115 -3.30 -14.21 7.00
N PRO A 116 -2.39 -15.10 7.40
CA PRO A 116 -0.96 -14.92 7.17
C PRO A 116 -0.64 -14.70 5.69
N ILE A 117 0.29 -13.79 5.42
CA ILE A 117 0.76 -13.48 4.06
C ILE A 117 2.26 -13.77 3.99
N ASP A 118 2.66 -14.65 3.09
CA ASP A 118 4.08 -14.97 2.89
C ASP A 118 4.87 -13.72 2.50
N GLY A 119 6.03 -13.55 3.14
CA GLY A 119 6.88 -12.38 2.93
C GLY A 119 6.52 -11.16 3.75
N LEU A 120 5.42 -11.19 4.50
CA LEU A 120 5.04 -10.14 5.44
C LEU A 120 4.94 -10.70 6.86
N GLU A 121 5.54 -10.00 7.82
CA GLU A 121 5.49 -10.36 9.24
C GLU A 121 4.63 -9.39 10.02
N PRO A 122 3.67 -9.88 10.83
CA PRO A 122 2.88 -9.02 11.70
C PRO A 122 3.78 -8.32 12.73
N LEU A 123 3.61 -7.00 12.89
CA LEU A 123 4.22 -6.23 13.97
C LEU A 123 3.24 -6.07 15.13
N ASP A 124 2.06 -5.55 14.84
CA ASP A 124 0.97 -5.39 15.80
C ASP A 124 -0.37 -5.20 15.07
N GLU A 125 -1.45 -5.20 15.85
CA GLU A 125 -2.77 -4.80 15.41
C GLU A 125 -3.44 -3.88 16.42
N ARG A 126 -4.29 -2.97 15.93
CA ARG A 126 -5.13 -2.10 16.76
C ARG A 126 -6.57 -2.23 16.34
N ARG A 127 -7.47 -2.35 17.30
CA ARG A 127 -8.90 -2.54 17.08
C ARG A 127 -9.69 -1.30 17.47
N TYR A 128 -10.59 -0.89 16.57
CA TYR A 128 -11.48 0.25 16.73
C TYR A 128 -12.89 -0.20 16.32
N GLY A 129 -13.69 -0.72 17.26
CA GLY A 129 -14.99 -1.32 16.94
C GLY A 129 -14.85 -2.52 16.00
N ASP A 130 -15.43 -2.42 14.81
CA ASP A 130 -15.34 -3.46 13.78
C ASP A 130 -14.17 -3.27 12.80
N THR A 131 -13.38 -2.21 12.98
CA THR A 131 -12.19 -1.92 12.19
C THR A 131 -10.94 -2.43 12.90
N VAL A 132 -10.04 -3.03 12.14
CA VAL A 132 -8.71 -3.45 12.61
C VAL A 132 -7.64 -2.85 11.71
N ILE A 133 -6.68 -2.19 12.33
CA ILE A 133 -5.47 -1.71 11.66
C ILE A 133 -4.35 -2.71 11.94
N HIS A 134 -3.84 -3.34 10.89
CA HIS A 134 -2.69 -4.23 10.96
C HIS A 134 -1.44 -3.50 10.50
N ARG A 135 -0.36 -3.63 11.25
CA ARG A 135 0.97 -3.22 10.81
C ARG A 135 1.80 -4.46 10.55
N LEU A 136 2.35 -4.51 9.35
CA LEU A 136 3.16 -5.62 8.87
C LEU A 136 4.51 -5.07 8.40
N THR A 137 5.55 -5.87 8.45
CA THR A 137 6.85 -5.52 7.86
C THR A 137 7.22 -6.48 6.76
N ALA A 138 7.84 -5.97 5.71
CA ALA A 138 8.39 -6.79 4.65
C ALA A 138 9.61 -7.57 5.18
N ARG A 139 9.55 -8.90 5.09
CA ARG A 139 10.70 -9.75 5.42
C ARG A 139 11.84 -9.43 4.46
N PRO A 140 13.07 -9.24 4.95
CA PRO A 140 14.21 -9.16 4.05
C PRO A 140 14.27 -10.42 3.17
N PRO A 141 14.67 -10.30 1.88
CA PRO A 141 14.86 -11.48 1.05
C PRO A 141 15.78 -12.46 1.81
N ALA A 142 15.41 -13.73 1.82
CA ALA A 142 16.27 -14.76 2.40
C ALA A 142 17.66 -14.57 1.80
N ALA A 143 18.67 -14.42 2.64
CA ALA A 143 20.05 -14.34 2.20
C ALA A 143 20.27 -15.60 1.32
N GLY A 144 20.44 -15.38 0.02
CA GLY A 144 20.65 -16.45 -0.93
C GLY A 144 21.76 -17.32 -0.40
N GLY A 145 21.46 -18.59 -0.17
CA GLY A 145 22.47 -19.56 0.17
C GLY A 145 23.58 -19.44 -0.87
N ALA A 146 24.73 -18.92 -0.46
CA ALA A 146 25.94 -19.06 -1.23
C ALA A 146 26.10 -20.56 -1.44
N GLY A 147 25.82 -21.01 -2.66
CA GLY A 147 26.09 -22.37 -3.04
C GLY A 147 27.58 -22.64 -2.81
N GLU A 148 27.86 -23.45 -1.85
CA GLU A 148 29.16 -24.14 -1.79
C GLU A 148 29.25 -25.00 -3.04
N ALA A 149 30.12 -24.59 -3.94
CA ALA A 149 30.61 -25.43 -5.00
C ALA A 149 31.88 -26.14 -4.52
#